data_d1a72e1c61e327183a9838f2510dcda8
#
_entry.id   d1a72e1c61e327183a9838f2510dcda8
#
_cell.length_a   1.000
_cell.length_b   1.000
_cell.length_c   1.000
_cell.angle_alpha   90.00
_cell.angle_beta   90.00
_cell.angle_gamma   90.00
#
_symmetry.space_group_name_H-M   'P 1'
#
loop_
_entity.id
_entity.type
_entity.pdbx_description
1 polymer ?
#
loop_
_entity_poly.entity_id
_entity_poly.type
_entity_poly.pdbx_seq_one_letter_code
_entity_poly.pdbx_strand_id
1 'polypeptide(L)'
;MTLITPSKWLADLTRQSFLKEYPVEVHYNTIDTSIFKPTPSDFRERYGLQNKIIVLGVANVWEDRKGLFDFYKLAQMLDDRYAIVLVGLSEKQIKDLPKNIKGIQRTNSPQELAAIYTAADVLVNPSVEETFGMTPVEAQACGTPSIVYEDTACEEVALQNGNTVVPQDVNALYEAITGYKFNGGGNK
;
A
#
# COMPACT_ATOMS: atom_id res chain seq x y z
N MET A 1 -18.34 -1.15 -29.78
CA MET A 1 -17.70 -1.70 -28.58
C MET A 1 -17.26 -0.52 -27.73
N THR A 2 -17.59 -0.48 -26.44
CA THR A 2 -17.07 0.51 -25.48
C THR A 2 -16.09 -0.21 -24.56
N LEU A 3 -14.96 0.41 -24.27
CA LEU A 3 -13.96 -0.11 -23.32
C LEU A 3 -14.26 0.47 -21.95
N ILE A 4 -14.08 -0.33 -20.91
CA ILE A 4 -14.24 0.08 -19.49
C ILE A 4 -12.89 -0.03 -18.82
N THR A 5 -12.50 1.03 -18.08
CA THR A 5 -11.26 1.06 -17.31
C THR A 5 -11.54 1.42 -15.85
N PRO A 6 -10.76 0.90 -14.88
CA PRO A 6 -10.98 1.19 -13.47
C PRO A 6 -10.42 2.54 -13.01
N SER A 7 -9.76 3.30 -13.88
CA SER A 7 -9.16 4.61 -13.56
C SER A 7 -9.07 5.51 -14.79
N LYS A 8 -8.97 6.82 -14.59
CA LYS A 8 -8.66 7.78 -15.66
C LYS A 8 -7.26 7.56 -16.20
N TRP A 9 -6.30 7.27 -15.33
CA TRP A 9 -4.92 6.95 -15.74
C TRP A 9 -4.89 5.84 -16.79
N LEU A 10 -5.59 4.73 -16.57
CA LEU A 10 -5.66 3.63 -17.55
C LEU A 10 -6.49 4.00 -18.78
N ALA A 11 -7.54 4.82 -18.62
CA ALA A 11 -8.32 5.35 -19.76
C ALA A 11 -7.45 6.19 -20.69
N ASP A 12 -6.58 7.03 -20.13
CA ASP A 12 -5.68 7.89 -20.90
C ASP A 12 -4.60 7.09 -21.64
N LEU A 13 -4.05 6.06 -21.00
CA LEU A 13 -3.17 5.10 -21.69
C LEU A 13 -3.90 4.37 -22.83
N THR A 14 -5.14 3.95 -22.60
CA THR A 14 -5.96 3.28 -23.60
C THR A 14 -6.18 4.16 -24.82
N ARG A 15 -6.47 5.45 -24.61
CA ARG A 15 -6.63 6.45 -25.70
C ARG A 15 -5.36 6.71 -26.49
N GLN A 16 -4.20 6.39 -25.96
CA GLN A 16 -2.90 6.51 -26.63
C GLN A 16 -2.46 5.20 -27.30
N SER A 17 -3.19 4.10 -27.09
CA SER A 17 -2.87 2.78 -27.61
C SER A 17 -3.50 2.53 -29.00
N PHE A 18 -3.30 1.31 -29.52
CA PHE A 18 -3.99 0.85 -30.72
C PHE A 18 -5.52 0.75 -30.57
N LEU A 19 -6.04 0.87 -29.34
CA LEU A 19 -7.47 0.86 -29.01
C LEU A 19 -8.11 2.27 -29.02
N LYS A 20 -7.37 3.31 -29.39
CA LYS A 20 -7.79 4.72 -29.33
C LYS A 20 -9.08 5.05 -30.07
N GLU A 21 -9.46 4.23 -31.07
CA GLU A 21 -10.68 4.41 -31.87
C GLU A 21 -11.96 4.00 -31.12
N TYR A 22 -11.83 3.33 -29.98
CA TYR A 22 -12.98 2.90 -29.20
C TYR A 22 -13.30 3.91 -28.09
N PRO A 23 -14.60 4.19 -27.84
CA PRO A 23 -15.01 4.96 -26.66
C PRO A 23 -14.51 4.28 -25.36
N VAL A 24 -14.02 5.09 -24.42
CA VAL A 24 -13.53 4.63 -23.12
C VAL A 24 -14.34 5.28 -22.01
N GLU A 25 -14.93 4.46 -21.15
CA GLU A 25 -15.63 4.86 -19.93
C GLU A 25 -14.83 4.43 -18.68
N VAL A 26 -14.84 5.27 -17.64
CA VAL A 26 -14.17 4.98 -16.38
C VAL A 26 -15.19 4.51 -15.35
N HIS A 27 -15.02 3.27 -14.88
CA HIS A 27 -15.80 2.70 -13.80
C HIS A 27 -14.84 2.30 -12.68
N TYR A 28 -14.76 3.11 -11.63
CA TYR A 28 -13.89 2.85 -10.49
C TYR A 28 -14.26 1.53 -9.79
N ASN A 29 -13.23 0.79 -9.37
CA ASN A 29 -13.44 -0.37 -8.52
C ASN A 29 -14.01 0.05 -7.16
N THR A 30 -14.82 -0.81 -6.59
CA THR A 30 -15.38 -0.67 -5.25
C THR A 30 -14.77 -1.69 -4.31
N ILE A 31 -14.81 -1.41 -3.01
CA ILE A 31 -14.40 -2.35 -1.96
C ILE A 31 -15.61 -2.74 -1.11
N ASP A 32 -15.53 -3.91 -0.48
CA ASP A 32 -16.51 -4.34 0.50
C ASP A 32 -16.21 -3.72 1.86
N THR A 33 -16.91 -2.63 2.18
CA THR A 33 -16.77 -1.92 3.46
C THR A 33 -17.37 -2.66 4.65
N SER A 34 -18.07 -3.78 4.43
CA SER A 34 -18.45 -4.67 5.51
C SER A 34 -17.27 -5.48 6.04
N ILE A 35 -16.25 -5.69 5.19
CA ILE A 35 -15.00 -6.38 5.49
C ILE A 35 -13.91 -5.38 5.84
N PHE A 36 -13.59 -4.47 4.91
CA PHE A 36 -12.54 -3.46 5.10
C PHE A 36 -13.09 -2.28 5.90
N LYS A 37 -12.87 -2.35 7.19
CA LYS A 37 -13.23 -1.34 8.19
C LYS A 37 -12.28 -1.44 9.38
N PRO A 38 -12.22 -0.44 10.28
CA PRO A 38 -11.41 -0.54 11.48
C PRO A 38 -11.73 -1.83 12.25
N THR A 39 -10.74 -2.71 12.33
CA THR A 39 -10.85 -4.06 12.91
C THR A 39 -9.73 -4.26 13.94
N PRO A 40 -9.99 -3.99 15.24
CA PRO A 40 -9.00 -4.19 16.30
C PRO A 40 -8.51 -5.65 16.36
N SER A 41 -7.23 -5.85 16.66
CA SER A 41 -6.61 -7.17 16.76
C SER A 41 -5.39 -7.16 17.69
N ASP A 42 -4.91 -8.34 18.04
CA ASP A 42 -3.67 -8.57 18.77
C ASP A 42 -2.42 -8.59 17.87
N PHE A 43 -2.51 -8.04 16.67
CA PHE A 43 -1.44 -8.10 15.68
C PHE A 43 -0.12 -7.51 16.20
N ARG A 44 -0.19 -6.34 16.85
CA ARG A 44 1.00 -5.67 17.40
C ARG A 44 1.65 -6.49 18.50
N GLU A 45 0.86 -7.07 19.39
CA GLU A 45 1.33 -7.95 20.49
C GLU A 45 1.97 -9.21 19.94
N ARG A 46 1.29 -9.88 19.01
CA ARG A 46 1.73 -11.14 18.40
C ARG A 46 3.08 -11.02 17.71
N TYR A 47 3.35 -9.86 17.12
CA TYR A 47 4.59 -9.60 16.39
C TYR A 47 5.61 -8.76 17.17
N GLY A 48 5.33 -8.37 18.42
CA GLY A 48 6.21 -7.55 19.26
C GLY A 48 6.38 -6.11 18.74
N LEU A 49 5.33 -5.52 18.19
CA LEU A 49 5.34 -4.23 17.51
C LEU A 49 4.60 -3.11 18.26
N GLN A 50 4.29 -3.30 19.56
CA GLN A 50 3.46 -2.37 20.35
C GLN A 50 4.02 -0.94 20.39
N ASN A 51 5.36 -0.83 20.41
CA ASN A 51 6.07 0.47 20.52
C ASN A 51 6.73 0.88 19.20
N LYS A 52 6.26 0.34 18.07
CA LYS A 52 6.80 0.64 16.75
C LYS A 52 5.80 1.40 15.89
N ILE A 53 6.32 2.27 15.03
CA ILE A 53 5.57 2.82 13.90
C ILE A 53 5.60 1.77 12.79
N ILE A 54 4.44 1.22 12.44
CA ILE A 54 4.33 0.15 11.46
C ILE A 54 4.14 0.76 10.06
N VAL A 55 5.16 0.59 9.22
CA VAL A 55 5.14 0.90 7.79
C VAL A 55 4.74 -0.38 7.03
N LEU A 56 3.52 -0.41 6.51
CA LEU A 56 2.94 -1.58 5.89
C LEU A 56 3.08 -1.54 4.36
N GLY A 57 3.50 -2.65 3.76
CA GLY A 57 3.41 -2.90 2.33
C GLY A 57 2.55 -4.14 2.07
N VAL A 58 1.65 -4.07 1.10
CA VAL A 58 0.77 -5.19 0.73
C VAL A 58 0.76 -5.38 -0.78
N ALA A 59 1.05 -6.58 -1.22
CA ALA A 59 0.90 -6.98 -2.63
C ALA A 59 0.42 -8.43 -2.70
N ASN A 60 -0.28 -8.78 -3.77
CA ASN A 60 -0.62 -10.19 -4.04
C ASN A 60 0.61 -10.99 -4.49
N VAL A 61 1.46 -10.35 -5.31
CA VAL A 61 2.76 -10.86 -5.76
C VAL A 61 3.74 -9.69 -5.73
N TRP A 62 4.87 -9.88 -5.06
CA TRP A 62 5.94 -8.90 -5.01
C TRP A 62 6.87 -9.08 -6.20
N GLU A 63 6.81 -8.13 -7.12
CA GLU A 63 7.65 -7.96 -8.31
C GLU A 63 8.33 -6.60 -8.27
N ASP A 64 9.30 -6.35 -9.15
CA ASP A 64 10.05 -5.09 -9.20
C ASP A 64 9.13 -3.88 -9.32
N ARG A 65 8.10 -3.95 -10.18
CA ARG A 65 7.12 -2.88 -10.35
C ARG A 65 6.27 -2.57 -9.11
N LYS A 66 6.26 -3.45 -8.10
CA LYS A 66 5.59 -3.25 -6.81
C LYS A 66 6.49 -2.61 -5.74
N GLY A 67 7.74 -2.30 -6.11
CA GLY A 67 8.67 -1.54 -5.27
C GLY A 67 9.22 -2.31 -4.06
N LEU A 68 9.38 -3.65 -4.16
CA LEU A 68 9.97 -4.45 -3.09
C LEU A 68 11.38 -3.95 -2.71
N PHE A 69 12.17 -3.57 -3.70
CA PHE A 69 13.52 -3.05 -3.46
C PHE A 69 13.55 -1.70 -2.74
N ASP A 70 12.51 -0.88 -2.90
CA ASP A 70 12.42 0.38 -2.17
C ASP A 70 12.14 0.15 -0.68
N PHE A 71 11.38 -0.89 -0.34
CA PHE A 71 11.27 -1.32 1.06
C PHE A 71 12.62 -1.82 1.63
N TYR A 72 13.46 -2.48 0.84
CA TYR A 72 14.80 -2.87 1.30
C TYR A 72 15.70 -1.67 1.56
N LYS A 73 15.60 -0.63 0.73
CA LYS A 73 16.32 0.64 0.95
C LYS A 73 15.76 1.38 2.17
N LEU A 74 14.43 1.51 2.27
CA LEU A 74 13.77 2.11 3.44
C LEU A 74 14.19 1.42 4.75
N ALA A 75 14.32 0.10 4.74
CA ALA A 75 14.78 -0.66 5.90
C ALA A 75 16.22 -0.30 6.35
N GLN A 76 17.05 0.24 5.46
CA GLN A 76 18.40 0.73 5.78
C GLN A 76 18.40 2.20 6.25
N MET A 77 17.36 2.96 5.91
CA MET A 77 17.25 4.39 6.22
C MET A 77 16.46 4.67 7.50
N LEU A 78 15.43 3.87 7.78
CA LEU A 78 14.57 4.02 8.95
C LEU A 78 15.27 3.50 10.21
N ASP A 79 15.11 4.22 11.31
CA ASP A 79 15.64 3.83 12.61
C ASP A 79 14.76 2.80 13.34
N ASP A 80 15.14 2.42 14.56
CA ASP A 80 14.52 1.37 15.34
C ASP A 80 13.11 1.71 15.88
N ARG A 81 12.65 2.95 15.73
CA ARG A 81 11.26 3.35 16.04
C ARG A 81 10.28 2.76 15.02
N TYR A 82 10.76 2.43 13.82
CA TYR A 82 9.93 1.93 12.72
C TYR A 82 10.03 0.41 12.60
N ALA A 83 8.97 -0.19 12.11
CA ALA A 83 8.95 -1.60 11.71
C ALA A 83 8.29 -1.70 10.33
N ILE A 84 8.99 -2.25 9.36
CA ILE A 84 8.42 -2.55 8.05
C ILE A 84 7.75 -3.92 8.12
N VAL A 85 6.49 -3.99 7.70
CA VAL A 85 5.72 -5.23 7.57
C VAL A 85 5.31 -5.40 6.12
N LEU A 86 5.66 -6.52 5.51
CA LEU A 86 5.30 -6.84 4.13
C LEU A 86 4.39 -8.06 4.06
N VAL A 87 3.22 -7.93 3.44
CA VAL A 87 2.24 -9.00 3.24
C VAL A 87 2.21 -9.42 1.77
N GLY A 88 2.10 -10.71 1.52
CA GLY A 88 2.03 -11.29 0.17
C GLY A 88 3.36 -11.79 -0.38
N LEU A 89 4.34 -12.01 0.48
CA LEU A 89 5.66 -12.53 0.11
C LEU A 89 5.65 -14.04 -0.10
N SER A 90 6.44 -14.51 -1.05
CA SER A 90 6.76 -15.93 -1.19
C SER A 90 7.69 -16.41 -0.06
N GLU A 91 7.73 -17.73 0.18
CA GLU A 91 8.66 -18.32 1.17
C GLU A 91 10.12 -17.98 0.88
N LYS A 92 10.51 -17.94 -0.40
CA LYS A 92 11.85 -17.56 -0.81
C LYS A 92 12.15 -16.11 -0.43
N GLN A 93 11.25 -15.20 -0.76
CA GLN A 93 11.41 -13.78 -0.42
C GLN A 93 11.51 -13.56 1.10
N ILE A 94 10.71 -14.28 1.90
CA ILE A 94 10.77 -14.19 3.37
C ILE A 94 12.14 -14.62 3.91
N LYS A 95 12.75 -15.66 3.34
CA LYS A 95 14.09 -16.13 3.75
C LYS A 95 15.20 -15.12 3.46
N ASP A 96 15.01 -14.35 2.38
CA ASP A 96 15.99 -13.37 1.89
C ASP A 96 15.75 -11.96 2.44
N LEU A 97 14.73 -11.76 3.33
CA LEU A 97 14.40 -10.45 3.89
C LEU A 97 15.51 -9.90 4.79
N PRO A 98 15.75 -8.58 4.74
CA PRO A 98 16.47 -7.87 5.79
C PRO A 98 15.86 -8.14 7.16
N LYS A 99 16.71 -8.25 8.21
CA LYS A 99 16.28 -8.64 9.58
C LYS A 99 15.26 -7.67 10.21
N ASN A 100 15.24 -6.42 9.78
CA ASN A 100 14.34 -5.37 10.24
C ASN A 100 13.04 -5.28 9.44
N ILE A 101 12.80 -6.20 8.51
CA ILE A 101 11.52 -6.35 7.80
C ILE A 101 10.81 -7.62 8.28
N LYS A 102 9.55 -7.47 8.66
CA LYS A 102 8.67 -8.58 9.01
C LYS A 102 7.92 -9.04 7.76
N GLY A 103 8.16 -10.25 7.30
CA GLY A 103 7.46 -10.84 6.16
C GLY A 103 6.27 -11.69 6.59
N ILE A 104 5.16 -11.54 5.89
CA ILE A 104 3.96 -12.37 6.00
C ILE A 104 3.67 -12.91 4.60
N GLN A 105 3.43 -14.23 4.47
CA GLN A 105 3.15 -14.85 3.18
C GLN A 105 1.80 -14.34 2.65
N ARG A 106 0.76 -14.93 3.08
CA ARG A 106 -0.61 -14.60 2.67
C ARG A 106 -1.50 -14.62 3.90
N THR A 107 -2.45 -13.70 3.96
CA THR A 107 -3.50 -13.75 4.97
C THR A 107 -4.49 -14.88 4.67
N ASN A 108 -5.06 -15.47 5.72
CA ASN A 108 -6.03 -16.55 5.58
C ASN A 108 -7.42 -16.05 5.18
N SER A 109 -7.68 -14.76 5.36
CA SER A 109 -8.95 -14.13 5.03
C SER A 109 -8.81 -12.63 4.77
N PRO A 110 -9.76 -12.01 4.06
CA PRO A 110 -9.81 -10.55 3.95
C PRO A 110 -9.98 -9.83 5.29
N GLN A 111 -10.62 -10.45 6.27
CA GLN A 111 -10.78 -9.90 7.64
C GLN A 111 -9.43 -9.83 8.38
N GLU A 112 -8.57 -10.83 8.20
CA GLU A 112 -7.21 -10.79 8.73
C GLU A 112 -6.40 -9.65 8.09
N LEU A 113 -6.56 -9.45 6.79
CA LEU A 113 -5.92 -8.33 6.10
C LEU A 113 -6.44 -6.98 6.60
N ALA A 114 -7.75 -6.85 6.83
CA ALA A 114 -8.36 -5.64 7.42
C ALA A 114 -7.80 -5.35 8.82
N ALA A 115 -7.56 -6.39 9.63
CA ALA A 115 -6.95 -6.27 10.95
C ALA A 115 -5.48 -5.81 10.86
N ILE A 116 -4.73 -6.28 9.86
CA ILE A 116 -3.35 -5.83 9.61
C ILE A 116 -3.32 -4.37 9.16
N TYR A 117 -4.20 -3.98 8.23
CA TYR A 117 -4.34 -2.56 7.86
C TYR A 117 -4.62 -1.71 9.08
N THR A 118 -5.60 -2.08 9.89
CA THR A 118 -5.99 -1.33 11.10
C THR A 118 -4.84 -1.20 12.11
N ALA A 119 -4.01 -2.22 12.24
CA ALA A 119 -2.86 -2.23 13.13
C ALA A 119 -1.69 -1.37 12.62
N ALA A 120 -1.63 -1.06 11.33
CA ALA A 120 -0.57 -0.26 10.74
C ALA A 120 -0.75 1.24 11.02
N ASP A 121 0.35 2.00 11.01
CA ASP A 121 0.33 3.45 11.13
C ASP A 121 0.26 4.13 9.76
N VAL A 122 0.86 3.50 8.75
CA VAL A 122 0.83 3.97 7.36
C VAL A 122 0.97 2.80 6.39
N LEU A 123 0.18 2.83 5.31
CA LEU A 123 0.43 1.99 4.13
C LEU A 123 1.38 2.73 3.20
N VAL A 124 2.40 2.04 2.68
CA VAL A 124 3.24 2.53 1.59
C VAL A 124 3.00 1.65 0.37
N ASN A 125 2.66 2.27 -0.75
CA ASN A 125 2.52 1.58 -2.03
C ASN A 125 3.45 2.22 -3.08
N PRO A 126 4.70 1.74 -3.19
CA PRO A 126 5.70 2.26 -4.12
C PRO A 126 5.60 1.56 -5.49
N SER A 127 4.39 1.24 -5.95
CA SER A 127 4.20 0.67 -7.27
C SER A 127 4.48 1.73 -8.34
N VAL A 128 5.28 1.38 -9.34
CA VAL A 128 5.53 2.23 -10.52
C VAL A 128 4.54 1.96 -11.66
N GLU A 129 3.77 0.88 -11.55
CA GLU A 129 2.69 0.52 -12.46
C GLU A 129 1.50 0.00 -11.65
N GLU A 130 0.38 0.69 -11.74
CA GLU A 130 -0.86 0.28 -11.06
C GLU A 130 -2.08 0.75 -11.85
N THR A 131 -3.04 -0.13 -12.05
CA THR A 131 -4.24 0.17 -12.85
C THR A 131 -5.38 0.78 -12.05
N PHE A 132 -5.37 0.63 -10.72
CA PHE A 132 -6.32 1.28 -9.81
C PHE A 132 -5.72 1.53 -8.43
N GLY A 133 -5.13 0.52 -7.79
CA GLY A 133 -4.61 0.64 -6.43
C GLY A 133 -5.65 0.27 -5.38
N MET A 134 -6.02 -1.01 -5.30
CA MET A 134 -6.96 -1.49 -4.29
C MET A 134 -6.42 -1.31 -2.87
N THR A 135 -5.13 -1.58 -2.65
CA THR A 135 -4.52 -1.56 -1.30
C THR A 135 -4.59 -0.20 -0.59
N PRO A 136 -4.38 0.96 -1.24
CA PRO A 136 -4.63 2.25 -0.61
C PRO A 136 -6.10 2.46 -0.21
N VAL A 137 -7.05 2.02 -1.02
CA VAL A 137 -8.49 2.16 -0.71
C VAL A 137 -8.88 1.26 0.47
N GLU A 138 -8.38 0.03 0.51
CA GLU A 138 -8.60 -0.93 1.60
C GLU A 138 -8.01 -0.40 2.92
N ALA A 139 -6.77 0.10 2.90
CA ALA A 139 -6.10 0.67 4.05
C ALA A 139 -6.89 1.86 4.64
N GLN A 140 -7.34 2.76 3.79
CA GLN A 140 -8.13 3.91 4.20
C GLN A 140 -9.47 3.52 4.83
N ALA A 141 -10.18 2.57 4.23
CA ALA A 141 -11.40 2.04 4.80
C ALA A 141 -11.18 1.42 6.18
N CYS A 142 -9.97 0.91 6.44
CA CYS A 142 -9.54 0.41 7.75
C CYS A 142 -9.00 1.52 8.68
N GLY A 143 -9.00 2.78 8.25
CA GLY A 143 -8.53 3.93 9.04
C GLY A 143 -7.03 4.18 8.98
N THR A 144 -6.33 3.59 8.01
CA THR A 144 -4.87 3.72 7.84
C THR A 144 -4.56 4.59 6.63
N PRO A 145 -3.82 5.70 6.82
CA PRO A 145 -3.40 6.57 5.72
C PRO A 145 -2.44 5.86 4.78
N SER A 146 -2.32 6.35 3.55
CA SER A 146 -1.37 5.80 2.58
C SER A 146 -0.43 6.84 2.00
N ILE A 147 0.78 6.38 1.63
CA ILE A 147 1.76 7.10 0.84
C ILE A 147 1.96 6.28 -0.45
N VAL A 148 1.79 6.93 -1.59
CA VAL A 148 1.87 6.27 -2.90
C VAL A 148 2.80 7.04 -3.84
N TYR A 149 3.33 6.38 -4.85
CA TYR A 149 4.06 7.04 -5.92
C TYR A 149 3.11 7.75 -6.89
N GLU A 150 3.57 8.89 -7.42
CA GLU A 150 2.92 9.63 -8.52
C GLU A 150 2.97 8.84 -9.85
N ASP A 151 2.32 9.37 -10.88
CA ASP A 151 2.29 8.83 -12.25
C ASP A 151 1.68 7.43 -12.37
N THR A 152 0.85 7.01 -11.42
CA THR A 152 0.09 5.76 -11.46
C THR A 152 -1.39 6.00 -11.10
N ALA A 153 -2.23 5.01 -11.32
CA ALA A 153 -3.62 5.11 -10.87
C ALA A 153 -3.76 5.22 -9.34
N CYS A 154 -2.74 4.85 -8.56
CA CYS A 154 -2.72 5.05 -7.10
C CYS A 154 -2.77 6.53 -6.73
N GLU A 155 -2.12 7.41 -7.49
CA GLU A 155 -2.17 8.86 -7.29
C GLU A 155 -3.61 9.38 -7.35
N GLU A 156 -4.34 9.01 -8.40
CA GLU A 156 -5.74 9.40 -8.59
C GLU A 156 -6.62 8.99 -7.41
N VAL A 157 -6.43 7.77 -6.92
CA VAL A 157 -7.18 7.22 -5.79
C VAL A 157 -6.76 7.86 -4.47
N ALA A 158 -5.47 8.09 -4.27
CA ALA A 158 -4.91 8.69 -3.07
C ALA A 158 -5.37 10.15 -2.90
N LEU A 159 -5.31 10.97 -3.95
CA LEU A 159 -5.72 12.38 -3.92
C LEU A 159 -7.19 12.56 -3.57
N GLN A 160 -8.07 11.68 -4.06
CA GLN A 160 -9.49 11.73 -3.74
C GLN A 160 -9.79 11.54 -2.25
N ASN A 161 -8.90 10.87 -1.53
CA ASN A 161 -9.08 10.47 -0.14
C ASN A 161 -8.10 11.18 0.83
N GLY A 162 -7.33 12.16 0.37
CA GLY A 162 -6.46 12.98 1.21
C GLY A 162 -5.21 12.26 1.71
N ASN A 163 -4.69 11.30 0.97
CA ASN A 163 -3.42 10.64 1.26
C ASN A 163 -2.23 11.39 0.64
N THR A 164 -1.03 10.90 0.91
CA THR A 164 0.21 11.51 0.43
C THR A 164 0.64 10.88 -0.89
N VAL A 165 0.95 11.72 -1.87
CA VAL A 165 1.56 11.33 -3.15
C VAL A 165 2.97 11.89 -3.18
N VAL A 166 3.93 11.08 -3.59
CA VAL A 166 5.35 11.46 -3.66
C VAL A 166 5.97 11.03 -4.98
N PRO A 167 7.06 11.70 -5.43
CA PRO A 167 7.85 11.25 -6.57
C PRO A 167 8.29 9.79 -6.45
N GLN A 168 8.53 9.13 -7.58
CA GLN A 168 9.02 7.74 -7.63
C GLN A 168 10.48 7.66 -7.18
N ASP A 169 10.73 8.03 -5.93
CA ASP A 169 12.03 8.05 -5.28
C ASP A 169 11.93 7.62 -3.81
N VAL A 170 12.84 6.76 -3.39
CA VAL A 170 12.87 6.23 -2.02
C VAL A 170 13.15 7.30 -0.96
N ASN A 171 13.89 8.37 -1.30
CA ASN A 171 14.13 9.46 -0.36
C ASN A 171 12.84 10.25 -0.12
N ALA A 172 12.03 10.46 -1.15
CA ALA A 172 10.71 11.07 -1.02
C ALA A 172 9.77 10.24 -0.13
N LEU A 173 9.80 8.90 -0.27
CA LEU A 173 9.09 8.00 0.65
C LEU A 173 9.60 8.16 2.09
N TYR A 174 10.91 8.15 2.29
CA TYR A 174 11.51 8.30 3.61
C TYR A 174 11.12 9.62 4.27
N GLU A 175 11.20 10.74 3.55
CA GLU A 175 10.79 12.05 4.04
C GLU A 175 9.30 12.09 4.40
N ALA A 176 8.44 11.53 3.54
CA ALA A 176 7.01 11.46 3.80
C ALA A 176 6.69 10.61 5.02
N ILE A 177 7.35 9.46 5.20
CA ILE A 177 7.16 8.58 6.37
C ILE A 177 7.64 9.29 7.64
N THR A 178 8.85 9.87 7.64
CA THR A 178 9.43 10.46 8.85
C THR A 178 8.83 11.81 9.20
N GLY A 179 8.35 12.55 8.22
CA GLY A 179 7.62 13.81 8.40
C GLY A 179 6.16 13.63 8.81
N TYR A 180 5.60 12.43 8.71
CA TYR A 180 4.21 12.17 9.05
C TYR A 180 4.00 12.24 10.56
N LYS A 181 3.01 13.04 10.99
CA LYS A 181 2.63 13.10 12.41
C LYS A 181 1.73 11.92 12.75
N PHE A 182 2.33 10.81 13.11
CA PHE A 182 1.58 9.67 13.66
C PHE A 182 0.93 10.06 14.98
N ASN A 183 -0.38 9.95 15.09
CA ASN A 183 -1.09 10.18 16.36
C ASN A 183 -0.60 9.14 17.37
N GLY A 184 0.30 9.57 18.25
CA GLY A 184 0.93 8.89 19.37
C GLY A 184 0.96 7.37 19.29
N GLY A 185 2.10 6.80 18.94
CA GLY A 185 2.31 5.36 19.01
C GLY A 185 2.00 4.85 20.43
N GLY A 186 0.94 4.04 20.57
CA GLY A 186 0.68 3.38 21.83
C GLY A 186 -0.76 3.08 22.21
N ASN A 187 -1.77 3.56 21.51
CA ASN A 187 -3.17 3.20 21.83
C ASN A 187 -4.04 3.26 20.56
N LYS A 188 -3.93 2.25 19.71
CA LYS A 188 -5.00 1.87 18.79
C LYS A 188 -5.46 0.47 19.13
#